data_46a9fdd07c8eceb94c632715b94116d4
#
_entry.id   46a9fdd07c8eceb94c632715b94116d4
#
_cell.length_a   1.000
_cell.length_b   1.000
_cell.length_c   1.000
_cell.angle_alpha   90.00
_cell.angle_beta   90.00
_cell.angle_gamma   90.00
#
_symmetry.space_group_name_H-M   'P 1'
#
loop_
_entity.id
_entity.type
_entity.pdbx_description
1 polymer ?
#
loop_
_entity_poly.entity_id
_entity_poly.type
_entity_poly.pdbx_seq_one_letter_code
_entity_poly.pdbx_strand_id
1 'polypeptide(L)'
;MQARAALLPQLNGAFDYSKAHREIEGQDGRITTSSRSSQIQGSQTIFNWSQFSTLRAQREVAKAADFTLESANNDLITRTSAAYFQVLVGIESLAAAETNEAAAKKQFDYADKRLEVGLAPITDVHEARAQYDQARADTINARNTLKDYYQALTELTGQPVVGLRALPENFRPEVPAAYSNVDQLVASAIADNPALKAQQLQVSAAEASINAARAGHLPTVNLTGSVGRSNSWGTGAAESGVFTTQGRDIDTDSIGISVSIPIFAGGATQSAVRQAISQRDIQQDTYEQQKRALDRNTRNAYQTVVAGISEVEARRLSVVSAQAAYDASQVGLEVGTRTVLDVVQNQRTLFQAQQLYAQARYTFLQNRLLLAQAIGKIDIAELQDVNRLLSVEAEAKLQGSGSLQ
;
A
#
# COMPACT_ATOMS: atom_id res chain seq x y z
N MET A 1 21.51 9.14 -7.56
CA MET A 1 22.40 10.33 -7.54
C MET A 1 23.53 10.18 -6.52
N GLN A 2 23.25 9.88 -5.23
CA GLN A 2 24.27 9.79 -4.16
C GLN A 2 25.45 8.86 -4.48
N ALA A 3 25.19 7.62 -4.92
CA ALA A 3 26.25 6.67 -5.27
C ALA A 3 27.14 7.13 -6.45
N ARG A 4 26.59 7.96 -7.36
CA ARG A 4 27.35 8.58 -8.45
C ARG A 4 28.21 9.72 -7.94
N ALA A 5 27.75 10.46 -6.93
CA ALA A 5 28.50 11.58 -6.37
C ALA A 5 29.86 11.14 -5.79
N ALA A 6 29.95 9.93 -5.22
CA ALA A 6 31.21 9.38 -4.72
C ALA A 6 32.30 9.17 -5.81
N LEU A 7 31.90 9.13 -7.08
CA LEU A 7 32.80 9.01 -8.23
C LEU A 7 33.13 10.36 -8.87
N LEU A 8 32.55 11.46 -8.41
CA LEU A 8 32.77 12.80 -8.91
C LEU A 8 33.76 13.57 -8.00
N PRO A 9 34.38 14.64 -8.50
CA PRO A 9 35.24 15.48 -7.66
C PRO A 9 34.51 16.00 -6.43
N GLN A 10 35.16 15.89 -5.29
CA GLN A 10 34.68 16.46 -4.01
C GLN A 10 35.53 17.67 -3.66
N LEU A 11 34.92 18.78 -3.30
CA LEU A 11 35.56 20.00 -2.86
C LEU A 11 35.09 20.32 -1.45
N ASN A 12 36.04 20.47 -0.52
CA ASN A 12 35.78 20.82 0.86
C ASN A 12 36.59 22.06 1.25
N GLY A 13 35.94 23.00 1.90
CA GLY A 13 36.59 24.14 2.52
C GLY A 13 36.61 23.97 4.05
N ALA A 14 37.76 24.24 4.67
CA ALA A 14 37.90 24.25 6.11
C ALA A 14 38.52 25.58 6.58
N PHE A 15 38.06 26.09 7.71
CA PHE A 15 38.63 27.19 8.42
C PHE A 15 38.75 26.79 9.89
N ASP A 16 39.97 26.80 10.39
CA ASP A 16 40.26 26.41 11.76
C ASP A 16 40.96 27.56 12.49
N TYR A 17 40.54 27.84 13.70
CA TYR A 17 41.21 28.71 14.65
C TYR A 17 41.43 27.93 15.94
N SER A 18 42.68 27.90 16.41
CA SER A 18 42.99 27.27 17.67
C SER A 18 43.90 28.14 18.53
N LYS A 19 43.73 28.06 19.84
CA LYS A 19 44.58 28.67 20.82
C LYS A 19 44.96 27.59 21.84
N ALA A 20 46.24 27.30 21.92
CA ALA A 20 46.79 26.31 22.84
C ALA A 20 47.64 26.96 23.90
N HIS A 21 47.52 26.47 25.10
CA HIS A 21 48.40 26.83 26.22
C HIS A 21 49.18 25.60 26.63
N ARG A 22 50.49 25.70 26.79
CA ARG A 22 51.37 24.64 27.21
C ARG A 22 52.22 25.14 28.37
N GLU A 23 52.27 24.39 29.46
CA GLU A 23 53.20 24.52 30.55
C GLU A 23 54.19 23.37 30.46
N ILE A 24 55.48 23.65 30.56
CA ILE A 24 56.55 22.63 30.53
C ILE A 24 57.09 22.57 31.95
N GLU A 25 57.05 21.36 32.54
CA GLU A 25 57.55 21.12 33.91
C GLU A 25 59.08 21.40 33.96
N GLY A 26 59.46 22.25 34.90
CA GLY A 26 60.84 22.71 35.02
C GLY A 26 61.20 23.98 34.26
N GLN A 27 60.23 24.63 33.56
CA GLN A 27 60.40 25.95 32.94
C GLN A 27 59.38 26.92 33.52
N ASP A 28 59.82 28.03 34.05
CA ASP A 28 58.94 29.14 34.47
C ASP A 28 58.42 29.87 33.23
N GLY A 29 57.13 29.65 32.93
CA GLY A 29 56.47 30.38 31.87
C GLY A 29 55.44 29.55 31.10
N ARG A 30 54.36 30.24 30.71
CA ARG A 30 53.25 29.66 29.91
C ARG A 30 53.45 29.98 28.46
N ILE A 31 53.59 28.95 27.61
CA ILE A 31 53.65 29.13 26.18
C ILE A 31 52.20 29.18 25.63
N THR A 32 51.87 30.25 24.98
CA THR A 32 50.58 30.39 24.30
C THR A 32 50.81 30.42 22.81
N THR A 33 50.22 29.48 22.09
CA THR A 33 50.25 29.43 20.62
C THR A 33 48.86 29.60 20.08
N SER A 34 48.67 30.54 19.17
CA SER A 34 47.46 30.72 18.40
C SER A 34 47.74 30.36 16.94
N SER A 35 46.83 29.63 16.33
CA SER A 35 46.94 29.32 14.89
C SER A 35 45.60 29.55 14.20
N ARG A 36 45.65 29.98 12.98
CA ARG A 36 44.52 30.03 12.07
C ARG A 36 44.92 29.33 10.78
N SER A 37 44.02 28.53 10.21
CA SER A 37 44.20 27.95 8.91
C SER A 37 42.93 28.07 8.07
N SER A 38 43.10 28.28 6.80
CA SER A 38 42.06 28.22 5.80
C SER A 38 42.55 27.33 4.67
N GLN A 39 41.75 26.31 4.29
CA GLN A 39 42.15 25.36 3.29
C GLN A 39 40.96 24.97 2.40
N ILE A 40 41.22 24.87 1.10
CA ILE A 40 40.31 24.23 0.16
C ILE A 40 41.02 22.95 -0.29
N GLN A 41 40.31 21.82 -0.14
CA GLN A 41 40.79 20.51 -0.54
C GLN A 41 39.86 19.90 -1.57
N GLY A 42 40.42 19.48 -2.69
CA GLY A 42 39.76 18.68 -3.72
C GLY A 42 40.18 17.23 -3.64
N SER A 43 39.27 16.30 -3.83
CA SER A 43 39.56 14.88 -4.00
C SER A 43 38.75 14.28 -5.13
N GLN A 44 39.37 13.42 -5.92
CA GLN A 44 38.75 12.66 -7.03
C GLN A 44 39.16 11.21 -6.96
N THR A 45 38.23 10.31 -6.87
CA THR A 45 38.48 8.89 -7.06
C THR A 45 38.74 8.61 -8.53
N ILE A 46 39.94 8.13 -8.86
CA ILE A 46 40.29 7.70 -10.21
C ILE A 46 39.93 6.24 -10.45
N PHE A 47 40.22 5.38 -9.45
CA PHE A 47 39.89 3.97 -9.52
C PHE A 47 39.50 3.46 -8.13
N ASN A 48 38.25 2.96 -8.02
CA ASN A 48 37.76 2.26 -6.85
C ASN A 48 36.64 1.32 -7.28
N TRP A 49 36.97 0.03 -7.43
CA TRP A 49 36.02 -0.98 -7.92
C TRP A 49 34.83 -1.17 -6.95
N SER A 50 35.03 -0.94 -5.67
CA SER A 50 33.95 -1.00 -4.67
C SER A 50 32.88 0.07 -4.94
N GLN A 51 33.31 1.31 -5.24
CA GLN A 51 32.38 2.41 -5.56
C GLN A 51 31.63 2.16 -6.88
N PHE A 52 32.32 1.63 -7.92
CA PHE A 52 31.66 1.26 -9.17
C PHE A 52 30.63 0.14 -8.97
N SER A 53 30.96 -0.88 -8.17
CA SER A 53 30.04 -1.98 -7.85
C SER A 53 28.86 -1.51 -6.99
N THR A 54 29.10 -0.60 -6.04
CA THR A 54 28.07 0.06 -5.25
C THR A 54 27.14 0.89 -6.14
N LEU A 55 27.67 1.64 -7.09
CA LEU A 55 26.84 2.36 -8.06
C LEU A 55 25.96 1.41 -8.87
N ARG A 56 26.48 0.25 -9.27
CA ARG A 56 25.69 -0.78 -9.97
C ARG A 56 24.57 -1.32 -9.06
N ALA A 57 24.88 -1.66 -7.80
CA ALA A 57 23.88 -2.11 -6.83
C ALA A 57 22.75 -1.07 -6.67
N GLN A 58 23.12 0.21 -6.49
CA GLN A 58 22.15 1.29 -6.32
C GLN A 58 21.31 1.56 -7.57
N ARG A 59 21.80 1.26 -8.76
CA ARG A 59 21.00 1.31 -9.99
C ARG A 59 19.93 0.23 -10.01
N GLU A 60 20.28 -0.99 -9.59
CA GLU A 60 19.28 -2.08 -9.51
C GLU A 60 18.24 -1.79 -8.41
N VAL A 61 18.64 -1.23 -7.27
CA VAL A 61 17.71 -0.75 -6.23
C VAL A 61 16.77 0.35 -6.77
N ALA A 62 17.28 1.29 -7.57
CA ALA A 62 16.44 2.32 -8.18
C ALA A 62 15.41 1.73 -9.14
N LYS A 63 15.81 0.77 -10.01
CA LYS A 63 14.86 0.04 -10.87
C LYS A 63 13.83 -0.77 -10.05
N ALA A 64 14.25 -1.38 -8.93
CA ALA A 64 13.34 -2.07 -8.04
C ALA A 64 12.29 -1.12 -7.45
N ALA A 65 12.68 0.13 -7.14
CA ALA A 65 11.76 1.16 -6.65
C ALA A 65 10.72 1.55 -7.70
N ASP A 66 11.06 1.57 -8.99
CA ASP A 66 10.11 1.83 -10.09
C ASP A 66 9.01 0.74 -10.12
N PHE A 67 9.40 -0.54 -10.02
CA PHE A 67 8.43 -1.64 -9.93
C PHE A 67 7.65 -1.67 -8.61
N THR A 68 8.26 -1.21 -7.52
CA THR A 68 7.55 -1.03 -6.25
C THR A 68 6.47 0.04 -6.37
N LEU A 69 6.76 1.15 -7.05
CA LEU A 69 5.78 2.19 -7.36
C LEU A 69 4.65 1.65 -8.23
N GLU A 70 4.98 0.88 -9.28
CA GLU A 70 3.97 0.24 -10.13
C GLU A 70 3.07 -0.70 -9.32
N SER A 71 3.64 -1.52 -8.44
CA SER A 71 2.87 -2.38 -7.53
C SER A 71 1.95 -1.58 -6.60
N ALA A 72 2.44 -0.46 -6.05
CA ALA A 72 1.64 0.43 -5.20
C ALA A 72 0.50 1.11 -5.98
N ASN A 73 0.72 1.48 -7.23
CA ASN A 73 -0.32 2.01 -8.10
C ASN A 73 -1.41 0.96 -8.39
N ASN A 74 -1.01 -0.29 -8.65
CA ASN A 74 -1.93 -1.40 -8.84
C ASN A 74 -2.75 -1.69 -7.57
N ASP A 75 -2.14 -1.60 -6.39
CA ASP A 75 -2.85 -1.71 -5.11
C ASP A 75 -3.83 -0.55 -4.90
N LEU A 76 -3.44 0.67 -5.25
CA LEU A 76 -4.34 1.83 -5.18
C LEU A 76 -5.58 1.64 -6.06
N ILE A 77 -5.43 1.12 -7.27
CA ILE A 77 -6.53 0.81 -8.18
C ILE A 77 -7.50 -0.17 -7.53
N THR A 78 -7.01 -1.29 -7.00
CA THR A 78 -7.87 -2.32 -6.38
C THR A 78 -8.53 -1.83 -5.08
N ARG A 79 -7.84 -1.03 -4.27
CA ARG A 79 -8.39 -0.43 -3.05
C ARG A 79 -9.47 0.60 -3.37
N THR A 80 -9.25 1.45 -4.37
CA THR A 80 -10.24 2.45 -4.80
C THR A 80 -11.48 1.75 -5.37
N SER A 81 -11.29 0.70 -6.19
CA SER A 81 -12.39 -0.11 -6.72
C SER A 81 -13.18 -0.81 -5.59
N ALA A 82 -12.49 -1.34 -4.58
CA ALA A 82 -13.14 -1.95 -3.42
C ALA A 82 -13.99 -0.94 -2.65
N ALA A 83 -13.47 0.27 -2.39
CA ALA A 83 -14.23 1.33 -1.73
C ALA A 83 -15.45 1.76 -2.57
N TYR A 84 -15.28 1.88 -3.90
CA TYR A 84 -16.37 2.15 -4.82
C TYR A 84 -17.49 1.09 -4.75
N PHE A 85 -17.12 -0.19 -4.80
CA PHE A 85 -18.09 -1.28 -4.70
C PHE A 85 -18.76 -1.36 -3.33
N GLN A 86 -18.04 -1.01 -2.25
CA GLN A 86 -18.65 -0.91 -0.91
C GLN A 86 -19.72 0.16 -0.84
N VAL A 87 -19.54 1.32 -1.49
CA VAL A 87 -20.59 2.33 -1.59
C VAL A 87 -21.80 1.77 -2.33
N LEU A 88 -21.60 1.07 -3.45
CA LEU A 88 -22.71 0.45 -4.21
C LEU A 88 -23.47 -0.60 -3.39
N VAL A 89 -22.76 -1.45 -2.65
CA VAL A 89 -23.38 -2.39 -1.69
C VAL A 89 -24.17 -1.64 -0.62
N GLY A 90 -23.60 -0.53 -0.11
CA GLY A 90 -24.26 0.32 0.89
C GLY A 90 -25.56 0.94 0.36
N ILE A 91 -25.57 1.44 -0.88
CA ILE A 91 -26.76 1.98 -1.54
C ILE A 91 -27.85 0.91 -1.66
N GLU A 92 -27.51 -0.28 -2.17
CA GLU A 92 -28.47 -1.38 -2.30
C GLU A 92 -28.97 -1.88 -0.95
N SER A 93 -28.09 -1.94 0.05
CA SER A 93 -28.46 -2.33 1.43
C SER A 93 -29.40 -1.31 2.08
N LEU A 94 -29.16 -0.01 1.86
CA LEU A 94 -30.05 1.03 2.39
C LEU A 94 -31.41 0.98 1.68
N ALA A 95 -31.46 0.85 0.36
CA ALA A 95 -32.74 0.75 -0.38
C ALA A 95 -33.54 -0.49 0.06
N ALA A 96 -32.90 -1.62 0.30
CA ALA A 96 -33.54 -2.82 0.84
C ALA A 96 -34.04 -2.59 2.28
N ALA A 97 -33.24 -1.92 3.14
CA ALA A 97 -33.63 -1.61 4.52
C ALA A 97 -34.85 -0.67 4.56
N GLU A 98 -34.88 0.39 3.75
CA GLU A 98 -36.03 1.31 3.64
C GLU A 98 -37.29 0.60 3.13
N THR A 99 -37.14 -0.32 2.17
CA THR A 99 -38.25 -1.16 1.71
C THR A 99 -38.77 -2.07 2.83
N ASN A 100 -37.85 -2.69 3.59
CA ASN A 100 -38.19 -3.55 4.74
C ASN A 100 -38.88 -2.75 5.85
N GLU A 101 -38.40 -1.54 6.19
CA GLU A 101 -39.04 -0.66 7.18
C GLU A 101 -40.45 -0.26 6.75
N ALA A 102 -40.66 0.11 5.48
CA ALA A 102 -41.95 0.46 4.94
C ALA A 102 -42.94 -0.72 4.98
N ALA A 103 -42.47 -1.94 4.69
CA ALA A 103 -43.25 -3.14 4.75
C ALA A 103 -43.60 -3.51 6.21
N ALA A 104 -42.65 -3.42 7.11
CA ALA A 104 -42.85 -3.67 8.55
C ALA A 104 -43.86 -2.66 9.17
N LYS A 105 -43.78 -1.39 8.75
CA LYS A 105 -44.75 -0.37 9.17
C LYS A 105 -46.16 -0.71 8.68
N LYS A 106 -46.34 -1.07 7.42
CA LYS A 106 -47.64 -1.50 6.90
C LYS A 106 -48.22 -2.70 7.71
N GLN A 107 -47.37 -3.64 8.07
CA GLN A 107 -47.77 -4.80 8.85
C GLN A 107 -48.17 -4.42 10.28
N PHE A 108 -47.46 -3.49 10.92
CA PHE A 108 -47.83 -2.94 12.21
C PHE A 108 -49.17 -2.21 12.15
N ASP A 109 -49.35 -1.29 11.17
CA ASP A 109 -50.58 -0.54 10.96
C ASP A 109 -51.79 -1.48 10.71
N TYR A 110 -51.57 -2.58 9.98
CA TYR A 110 -52.58 -3.61 9.73
C TYR A 110 -52.97 -4.38 10.98
N ALA A 111 -51.99 -4.81 11.79
CA ALA A 111 -52.23 -5.52 13.05
C ALA A 111 -52.99 -4.63 14.06
N ASP A 112 -52.62 -3.35 14.16
CA ASP A 112 -53.24 -2.36 15.04
C ASP A 112 -54.73 -2.15 14.69
N LYS A 113 -55.04 -1.97 13.39
CA LYS A 113 -56.45 -1.84 12.93
C LYS A 113 -57.27 -3.10 13.18
N ARG A 114 -56.68 -4.29 13.05
CA ARG A 114 -57.37 -5.55 13.36
C ARG A 114 -57.64 -5.72 14.86
N LEU A 115 -56.76 -5.23 15.72
CA LEU A 115 -57.00 -5.17 17.16
C LEU A 115 -58.14 -4.22 17.50
N GLU A 116 -58.18 -3.00 16.89
CA GLU A 116 -59.24 -2.04 17.09
C GLU A 116 -60.65 -2.62 16.84
N VAL A 117 -60.75 -3.48 15.81
CA VAL A 117 -62.03 -4.13 15.45
C VAL A 117 -62.22 -5.53 16.12
N GLY A 118 -61.35 -5.91 17.04
CA GLY A 118 -61.42 -7.16 17.80
C GLY A 118 -61.08 -8.43 17.00
N LEU A 119 -60.40 -8.32 15.87
CA LEU A 119 -60.04 -9.44 14.97
C LEU A 119 -58.60 -9.95 15.15
N ALA A 120 -57.83 -9.36 16.05
CA ALA A 120 -56.45 -9.81 16.36
C ALA A 120 -56.16 -9.65 17.86
N PRO A 121 -55.31 -10.52 18.43
CA PRO A 121 -54.83 -10.39 19.79
C PRO A 121 -53.80 -9.23 19.88
N ILE A 122 -53.65 -8.65 21.08
CA ILE A 122 -52.69 -7.59 21.37
C ILE A 122 -51.23 -8.04 21.16
N THR A 123 -50.96 -9.34 21.28
CA THR A 123 -49.64 -9.97 21.03
C THR A 123 -49.18 -9.71 19.62
N ASP A 124 -50.05 -9.85 18.62
CA ASP A 124 -49.73 -9.63 17.20
C ASP A 124 -49.30 -8.18 16.94
N VAL A 125 -49.93 -7.22 17.62
CA VAL A 125 -49.58 -5.80 17.54
C VAL A 125 -48.21 -5.55 18.16
N HIS A 126 -47.91 -6.14 19.33
CA HIS A 126 -46.59 -5.99 19.94
C HIS A 126 -45.49 -6.63 19.14
N GLU A 127 -45.72 -7.79 18.52
CA GLU A 127 -44.75 -8.45 17.61
C GLU A 127 -44.50 -7.61 16.37
N ALA A 128 -45.53 -7.13 15.70
CA ALA A 128 -45.45 -6.27 14.52
C ALA A 128 -44.74 -4.95 14.86
N ARG A 129 -44.99 -4.36 16.02
CA ARG A 129 -44.34 -3.14 16.49
C ARG A 129 -42.86 -3.38 16.75
N ALA A 130 -42.50 -4.45 17.43
CA ALA A 130 -41.12 -4.80 17.70
C ALA A 130 -40.33 -4.97 16.39
N GLN A 131 -40.95 -5.60 15.37
CA GLN A 131 -40.33 -5.74 14.04
C GLN A 131 -40.20 -4.41 13.32
N TYR A 132 -41.17 -3.52 13.38
CA TYR A 132 -41.06 -2.18 12.80
C TYR A 132 -39.97 -1.35 13.47
N ASP A 133 -39.90 -1.34 14.80
CA ASP A 133 -38.86 -0.61 15.54
C ASP A 133 -37.44 -1.17 15.21
N GLN A 134 -37.32 -2.50 15.04
CA GLN A 134 -36.07 -3.12 14.61
C GLN A 134 -35.71 -2.72 13.17
N ALA A 135 -36.64 -2.79 12.24
CA ALA A 135 -36.42 -2.41 10.84
C ALA A 135 -36.00 -0.93 10.73
N ARG A 136 -36.58 -0.06 11.51
CA ARG A 136 -36.21 1.35 11.61
C ARG A 136 -34.77 1.55 12.12
N ALA A 137 -34.38 0.80 13.15
CA ALA A 137 -33.00 0.82 13.64
C ALA A 137 -32.01 0.34 12.59
N ASP A 138 -32.36 -0.72 11.84
CA ASP A 138 -31.53 -1.25 10.75
C ASP A 138 -31.38 -0.22 9.61
N THR A 139 -32.42 0.53 9.25
CA THR A 139 -32.38 1.62 8.27
C THR A 139 -31.43 2.75 8.71
N ILE A 140 -31.52 3.15 9.99
CA ILE A 140 -30.61 4.18 10.55
C ILE A 140 -29.16 3.72 10.46
N ASN A 141 -28.88 2.48 10.82
CA ASN A 141 -27.54 1.88 10.75
C ASN A 141 -27.04 1.80 9.30
N ALA A 142 -27.87 1.33 8.36
CA ALA A 142 -27.52 1.24 6.94
C ALA A 142 -27.19 2.63 6.36
N ARG A 143 -27.97 3.65 6.73
CA ARG A 143 -27.73 5.04 6.31
C ARG A 143 -26.41 5.60 6.85
N ASN A 144 -26.09 5.31 8.10
CA ASN A 144 -24.81 5.72 8.68
C ASN A 144 -23.64 5.00 8.02
N THR A 145 -23.74 3.68 7.83
CA THR A 145 -22.73 2.87 7.13
C THR A 145 -22.48 3.37 5.70
N LEU A 146 -23.53 3.74 4.98
CA LEU A 146 -23.37 4.31 3.64
C LEU A 146 -22.59 5.64 3.67
N LYS A 147 -22.84 6.50 4.65
CA LYS A 147 -22.05 7.74 4.82
C LYS A 147 -20.58 7.45 5.08
N ASP A 148 -20.27 6.45 5.90
CA ASP A 148 -18.89 6.04 6.18
C ASP A 148 -18.20 5.51 4.92
N TYR A 149 -18.91 4.75 4.07
CA TYR A 149 -18.37 4.29 2.79
C TYR A 149 -18.07 5.44 1.81
N TYR A 150 -18.93 6.46 1.75
CA TYR A 150 -18.65 7.65 0.95
C TYR A 150 -17.42 8.41 1.48
N GLN A 151 -17.24 8.50 2.80
CA GLN A 151 -16.07 9.14 3.38
C GLN A 151 -14.78 8.35 3.08
N ALA A 152 -14.81 7.02 3.19
CA ALA A 152 -13.69 6.16 2.83
C ALA A 152 -13.32 6.28 1.34
N LEU A 153 -14.29 6.40 0.45
CA LEU A 153 -14.05 6.66 -0.96
C LEU A 153 -13.46 8.05 -1.19
N THR A 154 -13.96 9.07 -0.48
CA THR A 154 -13.44 10.45 -0.52
C THR A 154 -11.99 10.52 -0.02
N GLU A 155 -11.63 9.77 1.02
CA GLU A 155 -10.24 9.66 1.51
C GLU A 155 -9.28 9.16 0.42
N LEU A 156 -9.69 8.16 -0.35
CA LEU A 156 -8.86 7.59 -1.41
C LEU A 156 -8.80 8.47 -2.67
N THR A 157 -9.89 9.16 -3.01
CA THR A 157 -9.98 9.98 -4.24
C THR A 157 -9.58 11.43 -4.02
N GLY A 158 -9.55 11.89 -2.76
CA GLY A 158 -9.30 13.29 -2.39
C GLY A 158 -10.44 14.26 -2.73
N GLN A 159 -11.57 13.77 -3.27
CA GLN A 159 -12.72 14.57 -3.67
C GLN A 159 -14.04 13.85 -3.38
N PRO A 160 -15.11 14.58 -3.01
CA PRO A 160 -16.43 13.98 -2.88
C PRO A 160 -16.90 13.39 -4.20
N VAL A 161 -17.32 12.13 -4.17
CA VAL A 161 -17.81 11.42 -5.36
C VAL A 161 -19.33 11.41 -5.34
N VAL A 162 -19.95 11.77 -6.47
CA VAL A 162 -21.41 11.78 -6.68
C VAL A 162 -21.72 11.15 -8.05
N GLY A 163 -22.95 10.64 -8.22
CA GLY A 163 -23.39 10.10 -9.51
C GLY A 163 -22.74 8.75 -9.84
N LEU A 164 -22.71 7.83 -8.88
CA LEU A 164 -22.12 6.50 -9.05
C LEU A 164 -22.95 5.63 -9.99
N ARG A 165 -22.27 4.78 -10.76
CA ARG A 165 -22.93 3.78 -11.61
C ARG A 165 -22.90 2.42 -10.95
N ALA A 166 -24.04 1.72 -11.02
CA ALA A 166 -24.28 0.41 -10.45
C ALA A 166 -24.47 -0.68 -11.52
N LEU A 167 -24.44 -1.93 -11.10
CA LEU A 167 -24.79 -3.07 -11.93
C LEU A 167 -26.29 -3.08 -12.25
N PRO A 168 -26.70 -3.46 -13.48
CA PRO A 168 -28.08 -3.71 -13.80
C PRO A 168 -28.60 -4.96 -13.05
N GLU A 169 -29.91 -5.05 -12.85
CA GLU A 169 -30.51 -6.19 -12.11
C GLU A 169 -30.32 -7.54 -12.81
N ASN A 170 -30.27 -7.52 -14.15
CA ASN A 170 -30.07 -8.69 -14.97
C ASN A 170 -28.60 -9.04 -15.19
N PHE A 171 -27.68 -8.48 -14.38
CA PHE A 171 -26.26 -8.79 -14.48
C PHE A 171 -26.01 -10.28 -14.30
N ARG A 172 -25.22 -10.86 -15.24
CA ARG A 172 -24.73 -12.23 -15.18
C ARG A 172 -23.21 -12.21 -15.16
N PRO A 173 -22.60 -12.83 -14.13
CA PRO A 173 -21.16 -12.92 -14.06
C PRO A 173 -20.61 -13.90 -15.10
N GLU A 174 -19.55 -13.50 -15.79
CA GLU A 174 -18.84 -14.34 -16.76
C GLU A 174 -17.34 -14.25 -16.54
N VAL A 175 -16.61 -15.35 -16.75
CA VAL A 175 -15.14 -15.32 -16.79
C VAL A 175 -14.74 -14.87 -18.19
N PRO A 176 -13.95 -13.78 -18.32
CA PRO A 176 -13.39 -13.42 -19.61
C PRO A 176 -12.61 -14.60 -20.23
N ALA A 177 -12.75 -14.78 -21.54
CA ALA A 177 -12.08 -15.88 -22.26
C ALA A 177 -10.54 -15.89 -22.06
N ALA A 178 -9.97 -14.71 -21.79
CA ALA A 178 -8.54 -14.56 -21.49
C ALA A 178 -8.10 -15.28 -20.20
N TYR A 179 -9.03 -15.62 -19.30
CA TYR A 179 -8.75 -16.27 -18.01
C TYR A 179 -9.13 -17.76 -17.98
N SER A 180 -9.14 -18.43 -19.14
CA SER A 180 -9.59 -19.83 -19.26
C SER A 180 -8.60 -20.88 -18.73
N ASN A 181 -7.30 -20.55 -18.64
CA ASN A 181 -6.25 -21.51 -18.26
C ASN A 181 -5.42 -20.98 -17.07
N VAL A 182 -5.57 -21.60 -15.90
CA VAL A 182 -4.91 -21.21 -14.66
C VAL A 182 -3.38 -21.31 -14.74
N ASP A 183 -2.82 -22.29 -15.45
CA ASP A 183 -1.36 -22.44 -15.55
C ASP A 183 -0.74 -21.34 -16.41
N GLN A 184 -1.43 -20.87 -17.45
CA GLN A 184 -1.02 -19.71 -18.22
C GLN A 184 -1.10 -18.43 -17.39
N LEU A 185 -2.11 -18.27 -16.53
CA LEU A 185 -2.23 -17.13 -15.63
C LEU A 185 -1.09 -17.11 -14.62
N VAL A 186 -0.73 -18.25 -14.04
CA VAL A 186 0.42 -18.38 -13.13
C VAL A 186 1.73 -18.02 -13.85
N ALA A 187 1.91 -18.53 -15.08
CA ALA A 187 3.09 -18.20 -15.87
C ALA A 187 3.19 -16.68 -16.16
N SER A 188 2.06 -16.04 -16.53
CA SER A 188 1.97 -14.59 -16.71
C SER A 188 2.25 -13.83 -15.40
N ALA A 189 1.68 -14.29 -14.28
CA ALA A 189 1.91 -13.68 -12.97
C ALA A 189 3.40 -13.69 -12.60
N ILE A 190 4.09 -14.81 -12.78
CA ILE A 190 5.53 -14.93 -12.50
C ILE A 190 6.36 -14.02 -13.43
N ALA A 191 5.93 -13.87 -14.70
CA ALA A 191 6.65 -13.05 -15.68
C ALA A 191 6.39 -11.54 -15.49
N ASP A 192 5.16 -11.14 -15.15
CA ASP A 192 4.71 -9.76 -15.27
C ASP A 192 4.47 -9.05 -13.93
N ASN A 193 4.30 -9.78 -12.82
CA ASN A 193 3.99 -9.17 -11.52
C ASN A 193 5.08 -8.18 -11.05
N PRO A 194 4.75 -6.90 -10.83
CA PRO A 194 5.74 -5.87 -10.48
C PRO A 194 6.43 -6.13 -9.14
N ALA A 195 5.72 -6.64 -8.13
CA ALA A 195 6.31 -6.91 -6.82
C ALA A 195 7.39 -8.01 -6.91
N LEU A 196 7.16 -9.04 -7.73
CA LEU A 196 8.15 -10.11 -7.96
C LEU A 196 9.35 -9.60 -8.76
N LYS A 197 9.14 -8.74 -9.78
CA LYS A 197 10.22 -8.07 -10.53
C LYS A 197 11.06 -7.18 -9.62
N ALA A 198 10.43 -6.41 -8.72
CA ALA A 198 11.15 -5.61 -7.73
C ALA A 198 12.06 -6.48 -6.86
N GLN A 199 11.58 -7.61 -6.35
CA GLN A 199 12.37 -8.52 -5.53
C GLN A 199 13.52 -9.18 -6.32
N GLN A 200 13.31 -9.51 -7.59
CA GLN A 200 14.39 -10.03 -8.45
C GLN A 200 15.52 -9.01 -8.64
N LEU A 201 15.19 -7.73 -8.79
CA LEU A 201 16.17 -6.65 -8.86
C LEU A 201 16.90 -6.44 -7.52
N GLN A 202 16.25 -6.68 -6.37
CA GLN A 202 16.93 -6.69 -5.07
C GLN A 202 17.97 -7.81 -4.98
N VAL A 203 17.69 -8.98 -5.55
CA VAL A 203 18.69 -10.07 -5.64
C VAL A 203 19.88 -9.60 -6.49
N SER A 204 19.63 -8.98 -7.66
CA SER A 204 20.69 -8.45 -8.53
C SER A 204 21.51 -7.34 -7.85
N ALA A 205 20.87 -6.49 -7.03
CA ALA A 205 21.55 -5.49 -6.22
C ALA A 205 22.47 -6.13 -5.17
N ALA A 206 22.00 -7.19 -4.51
CA ALA A 206 22.79 -7.94 -3.52
C ALA A 206 23.99 -8.64 -4.19
N GLU A 207 23.85 -9.18 -5.41
CA GLU A 207 24.96 -9.72 -6.20
C GLU A 207 26.02 -8.65 -6.53
N ALA A 208 25.59 -7.46 -6.92
CA ALA A 208 26.50 -6.34 -7.14
C ALA A 208 27.21 -5.93 -5.82
N SER A 209 26.55 -6.04 -4.67
CA SER A 209 27.12 -5.78 -3.35
C SER A 209 28.19 -6.80 -2.96
N ILE A 210 28.08 -8.07 -3.38
CA ILE A 210 29.16 -9.06 -3.22
C ILE A 210 30.40 -8.59 -3.98
N ASN A 211 30.25 -8.08 -5.21
CA ASN A 211 31.36 -7.56 -5.99
C ASN A 211 31.99 -6.31 -5.34
N ALA A 212 31.17 -5.46 -4.69
CA ALA A 212 31.67 -4.33 -3.92
C ALA A 212 32.50 -4.78 -2.71
N ALA A 213 32.07 -5.83 -1.99
CA ALA A 213 32.80 -6.42 -0.86
C ALA A 213 34.10 -7.08 -1.33
N ARG A 214 34.10 -7.84 -2.44
CA ARG A 214 35.30 -8.44 -3.05
C ARG A 214 36.34 -7.41 -3.48
N ALA A 215 35.86 -6.23 -3.88
CA ALA A 215 36.72 -5.11 -4.26
C ALA A 215 37.58 -4.57 -3.11
N GLY A 216 37.28 -4.93 -1.85
CA GLY A 216 38.16 -4.67 -0.71
C GLY A 216 39.55 -5.34 -0.78
N HIS A 217 39.77 -6.25 -1.74
CA HIS A 217 41.10 -6.81 -2.07
C HIS A 217 41.81 -6.05 -3.19
N LEU A 218 41.14 -5.12 -3.88
CA LEU A 218 41.68 -4.40 -5.03
C LEU A 218 42.32 -3.07 -4.62
N PRO A 219 43.32 -2.56 -5.38
CA PRO A 219 43.89 -1.25 -5.12
C PRO A 219 42.84 -0.15 -5.35
N THR A 220 43.03 0.98 -4.64
CA THR A 220 42.31 2.23 -4.91
C THR A 220 43.27 3.33 -5.31
N VAL A 221 42.83 4.18 -6.22
CA VAL A 221 43.66 5.31 -6.75
C VAL A 221 42.83 6.59 -6.60
N ASN A 222 43.39 7.54 -5.84
CA ASN A 222 42.77 8.84 -5.59
C ASN A 222 43.72 9.97 -6.04
N LEU A 223 43.18 10.99 -6.69
CA LEU A 223 43.80 12.27 -6.92
C LEU A 223 43.35 13.25 -5.81
N THR A 224 44.29 13.92 -5.19
CA THR A 224 44.03 14.94 -4.19
C THR A 224 44.76 16.22 -4.53
N GLY A 225 44.13 17.34 -4.23
CA GLY A 225 44.75 18.66 -4.36
C GLY A 225 44.30 19.56 -3.21
N SER A 226 45.17 20.34 -2.69
CA SER A 226 44.83 21.33 -1.66
C SER A 226 45.54 22.66 -1.88
N VAL A 227 44.82 23.71 -1.54
CA VAL A 227 45.37 25.08 -1.47
C VAL A 227 44.94 25.66 -0.11
N GLY A 228 45.90 26.19 0.62
CA GLY A 228 45.60 26.70 1.94
C GLY A 228 46.60 27.80 2.40
N ARG A 229 46.14 28.56 3.39
CA ARG A 229 46.93 29.52 4.12
C ARG A 229 46.85 29.23 5.59
N SER A 230 48.01 29.19 6.24
CA SER A 230 48.10 29.03 7.69
C SER A 230 48.97 30.15 8.29
N ASN A 231 48.60 30.54 9.50
CA ASN A 231 49.37 31.49 10.31
C ASN A 231 49.41 30.98 11.74
N SER A 232 50.60 31.03 12.35
CA SER A 232 50.78 30.64 13.74
C SER A 232 51.59 31.72 14.45
N TRP A 233 51.09 32.17 15.58
CA TRP A 233 51.76 33.21 16.41
C TRP A 233 51.62 32.86 17.90
N GLY A 234 52.53 33.39 18.69
CA GLY A 234 52.47 33.07 20.12
C GLY A 234 53.59 33.74 20.94
N THR A 235 53.45 33.59 22.20
CA THR A 235 54.45 34.08 23.20
C THR A 235 54.85 32.90 24.08
N GLY A 236 56.10 32.81 24.40
CA GLY A 236 56.63 31.85 25.34
C GLY A 236 57.82 32.39 26.13
N ALA A 237 58.09 31.82 27.30
CA ALA A 237 59.31 32.04 28.05
C ALA A 237 60.20 30.78 27.87
N ALA A 238 61.46 31.00 27.59
CA ALA A 238 62.53 29.99 27.62
C ALA A 238 63.64 30.45 28.57
N GLU A 239 64.51 29.53 28.93
CA GLU A 239 65.62 29.75 29.84
C GLU A 239 66.50 30.99 29.45
N SER A 240 66.47 31.43 28.23
CA SER A 240 67.18 32.58 27.70
C SER A 240 66.33 33.88 27.52
N GLY A 241 65.09 33.92 28.01
CA GLY A 241 64.19 35.07 27.95
C GLY A 241 62.84 34.79 27.27
N VAL A 242 61.94 35.79 27.24
CA VAL A 242 60.67 35.77 26.55
C VAL A 242 60.89 35.86 25.03
N PHE A 243 60.43 34.89 24.28
CA PHE A 243 60.40 34.99 22.83
C PHE A 243 58.98 35.19 22.33
N THR A 244 58.86 35.98 21.30
CA THR A 244 57.60 36.21 20.60
C THR A 244 57.76 35.72 19.19
N THR A 245 56.92 34.72 18.80
CA THR A 245 56.87 34.31 17.39
C THR A 245 55.88 35.25 16.70
N GLN A 246 56.39 36.12 15.84
CA GLN A 246 55.53 36.92 14.95
C GLN A 246 54.85 35.96 13.96
N GLY A 247 53.54 36.09 13.85
CA GLY A 247 52.76 35.29 12.88
C GLY A 247 53.28 35.50 11.48
N ARG A 248 53.59 34.41 10.79
CA ARG A 248 53.96 34.39 9.37
C ARG A 248 52.87 33.65 8.63
N ASP A 249 52.34 34.29 7.59
CA ASP A 249 51.45 33.60 6.65
C ASP A 249 52.28 32.64 5.81
N ILE A 250 51.84 31.40 5.77
CA ILE A 250 52.41 30.30 4.96
C ILE A 250 51.34 29.88 3.99
N ASP A 251 51.58 30.09 2.72
CA ASP A 251 50.75 29.56 1.62
C ASP A 251 51.28 28.16 1.24
N THR A 252 50.35 27.24 1.15
CA THR A 252 50.66 25.84 0.80
C THR A 252 49.72 25.39 -0.31
N ASP A 253 50.29 24.92 -1.38
CA ASP A 253 49.59 24.23 -2.45
C ASP A 253 50.20 22.82 -2.66
N SER A 254 49.33 21.85 -2.93
CA SER A 254 49.74 20.48 -3.17
C SER A 254 48.82 19.78 -4.15
N ILE A 255 49.40 18.93 -4.97
CA ILE A 255 48.69 17.98 -5.80
C ILE A 255 49.39 16.63 -5.70
N GLY A 256 48.61 15.55 -5.56
CA GLY A 256 49.17 14.23 -5.42
C GLY A 256 48.21 13.14 -5.87
N ILE A 257 48.81 12.02 -6.31
CA ILE A 257 48.08 10.80 -6.59
C ILE A 257 48.50 9.79 -5.52
N SER A 258 47.49 9.21 -4.86
CA SER A 258 47.70 8.15 -3.88
C SER A 258 47.17 6.82 -4.41
N VAL A 259 47.98 5.77 -4.29
CA VAL A 259 47.60 4.39 -4.58
C VAL A 259 47.64 3.60 -3.27
N SER A 260 46.51 3.08 -2.86
CA SER A 260 46.40 2.23 -1.64
C SER A 260 46.12 0.79 -2.03
N ILE A 261 46.98 -0.14 -1.62
CA ILE A 261 46.87 -1.57 -1.92
C ILE A 261 46.76 -2.31 -0.56
N PRO A 262 45.59 -2.88 -0.21
CA PRO A 262 45.46 -3.66 1.03
C PRO A 262 46.14 -5.01 0.90
N ILE A 263 47.27 -5.21 1.60
CA ILE A 263 48.04 -6.46 1.56
C ILE A 263 47.44 -7.47 2.53
N PHE A 264 47.11 -7.02 3.73
CA PHE A 264 46.53 -7.87 4.76
C PHE A 264 45.62 -7.05 5.67
N ALA A 265 44.37 -7.50 5.85
CA ALA A 265 43.32 -6.82 6.62
C ALA A 265 42.79 -7.71 7.79
N GLY A 266 43.60 -8.62 8.32
CA GLY A 266 43.21 -9.49 9.44
C GLY A 266 41.95 -10.35 9.18
N GLY A 267 41.63 -10.67 7.89
CA GLY A 267 40.44 -11.43 7.51
C GLY A 267 39.15 -10.61 7.37
N ALA A 268 39.18 -9.29 7.63
CA ALA A 268 38.00 -8.43 7.57
C ALA A 268 37.33 -8.45 6.19
N THR A 269 38.08 -8.33 5.10
CA THR A 269 37.54 -8.37 3.72
C THR A 269 36.87 -9.70 3.43
N GLN A 270 37.46 -10.83 3.82
CA GLN A 270 36.86 -12.15 3.61
C GLN A 270 35.56 -12.32 4.42
N SER A 271 35.52 -11.77 5.64
CA SER A 271 34.29 -11.77 6.46
C SER A 271 33.20 -10.91 5.85
N ALA A 272 33.54 -9.72 5.31
CA ALA A 272 32.60 -8.86 4.59
C ALA A 272 32.05 -9.55 3.33
N VAL A 273 32.88 -10.29 2.58
CA VAL A 273 32.41 -11.07 1.41
C VAL A 273 31.42 -12.17 1.85
N ARG A 274 31.72 -12.92 2.92
CA ARG A 274 30.80 -13.96 3.45
C ARG A 274 29.48 -13.34 3.90
N GLN A 275 29.52 -12.21 4.59
CA GLN A 275 28.33 -11.47 5.00
C GLN A 275 27.49 -11.05 3.77
N ALA A 276 28.11 -10.50 2.72
CA ALA A 276 27.43 -10.09 1.50
C ALA A 276 26.80 -11.30 0.77
N ILE A 277 27.47 -12.47 0.76
CA ILE A 277 26.93 -13.72 0.20
C ILE A 277 25.68 -14.15 1.00
N SER A 278 25.76 -14.20 2.32
CA SER A 278 24.60 -14.57 3.15
C SER A 278 23.43 -13.59 2.94
N GLN A 279 23.71 -12.30 2.76
CA GLN A 279 22.69 -11.30 2.48
C GLN A 279 22.04 -11.53 1.09
N ARG A 280 22.82 -11.91 0.06
CA ARG A 280 22.28 -12.30 -1.24
C ARG A 280 21.40 -13.54 -1.13
N ASP A 281 21.82 -14.55 -0.35
CA ASP A 281 21.05 -15.78 -0.15
C ASP A 281 19.70 -15.48 0.51
N ILE A 282 19.65 -14.57 1.51
CA ILE A 282 18.41 -14.09 2.11
C ILE A 282 17.48 -13.45 1.05
N GLN A 283 18.03 -12.62 0.15
CA GLN A 283 17.21 -12.01 -0.92
C GLN A 283 16.71 -13.05 -1.91
N GLN A 284 17.53 -14.04 -2.24
CA GLN A 284 17.16 -15.13 -3.13
C GLN A 284 16.05 -16.02 -2.51
N ASP A 285 16.17 -16.37 -1.24
CA ASP A 285 15.16 -17.16 -0.52
C ASP A 285 13.83 -16.38 -0.42
N THR A 286 13.92 -15.07 -0.19
CA THR A 286 12.74 -14.17 -0.18
C THR A 286 12.06 -14.15 -1.56
N TYR A 287 12.84 -14.09 -2.64
CA TYR A 287 12.31 -14.16 -4.01
C TYR A 287 11.58 -15.48 -4.27
N GLU A 288 12.19 -16.62 -3.89
CA GLU A 288 11.56 -17.94 -4.05
C GLU A 288 10.29 -18.10 -3.19
N GLN A 289 10.30 -17.55 -1.98
CA GLN A 289 9.11 -17.51 -1.12
C GLN A 289 7.99 -16.69 -1.76
N GLN A 290 8.29 -15.49 -2.25
CA GLN A 290 7.30 -14.61 -2.91
C GLN A 290 6.77 -15.26 -4.20
N LYS A 291 7.62 -15.90 -4.99
CA LYS A 291 7.23 -16.61 -6.21
C LYS A 291 6.21 -17.74 -5.92
N ARG A 292 6.49 -18.57 -4.88
CA ARG A 292 5.55 -19.64 -4.47
C ARG A 292 4.25 -19.07 -3.89
N ALA A 293 4.33 -17.96 -3.14
CA ALA A 293 3.15 -17.28 -2.63
C ALA A 293 2.30 -16.70 -3.78
N LEU A 294 2.94 -16.13 -4.80
CA LEU A 294 2.26 -15.59 -5.99
C LEU A 294 1.55 -16.69 -6.78
N ASP A 295 2.19 -17.86 -7.01
CA ASP A 295 1.56 -19.03 -7.65
C ASP A 295 0.29 -19.42 -6.89
N ARG A 296 0.42 -19.66 -5.57
CA ARG A 296 -0.75 -20.03 -4.75
C ARG A 296 -1.85 -18.96 -4.80
N ASN A 297 -1.48 -17.68 -4.66
CA ASN A 297 -2.45 -16.58 -4.63
C ASN A 297 -3.16 -16.42 -5.97
N THR A 298 -2.45 -16.59 -7.10
CA THR A 298 -3.04 -16.55 -8.44
C THR A 298 -4.03 -17.69 -8.65
N ARG A 299 -3.69 -18.92 -8.23
CA ARG A 299 -4.59 -20.06 -8.29
C ARG A 299 -5.83 -19.86 -7.42
N ASN A 300 -5.66 -19.36 -6.20
CA ASN A 300 -6.76 -19.06 -5.30
C ASN A 300 -7.66 -17.95 -5.86
N ALA A 301 -7.08 -16.85 -6.40
CA ALA A 301 -7.85 -15.78 -7.01
C ALA A 301 -8.69 -16.29 -8.19
N TYR A 302 -8.11 -17.12 -9.06
CA TYR A 302 -8.84 -17.75 -10.15
C TYR A 302 -10.01 -18.61 -9.65
N GLN A 303 -9.77 -19.50 -8.68
CA GLN A 303 -10.82 -20.34 -8.10
C GLN A 303 -11.93 -19.52 -7.46
N THR A 304 -11.58 -18.41 -6.79
CA THR A 304 -12.55 -17.48 -6.17
C THR A 304 -13.42 -16.80 -7.23
N VAL A 305 -12.85 -16.40 -8.36
CA VAL A 305 -13.64 -15.85 -9.49
C VAL A 305 -14.59 -16.89 -10.06
N VAL A 306 -14.13 -18.11 -10.30
CA VAL A 306 -14.98 -19.22 -10.82
C VAL A 306 -16.09 -19.58 -9.84
N ALA A 307 -15.78 -19.71 -8.54
CA ALA A 307 -16.77 -19.95 -7.50
C ALA A 307 -17.79 -18.82 -7.37
N GLY A 308 -17.33 -17.56 -7.54
CA GLY A 308 -18.16 -16.36 -7.47
C GLY A 308 -19.30 -16.36 -8.51
N ILE A 309 -19.11 -16.96 -9.69
CA ILE A 309 -20.19 -17.12 -10.69
C ILE A 309 -21.32 -17.96 -10.12
N SER A 310 -20.98 -19.12 -9.56
CA SER A 310 -21.97 -20.04 -8.97
C SER A 310 -22.61 -19.42 -7.73
N GLU A 311 -21.85 -18.67 -6.94
CA GLU A 311 -22.37 -17.98 -5.75
C GLU A 311 -23.38 -16.91 -6.14
N VAL A 312 -23.08 -16.03 -7.09
CA VAL A 312 -24.01 -14.97 -7.54
C VAL A 312 -25.31 -15.59 -8.05
N GLU A 313 -25.24 -16.67 -8.83
CA GLU A 313 -26.46 -17.35 -9.33
C GLU A 313 -27.25 -18.01 -8.19
N ALA A 314 -26.59 -18.68 -7.26
CA ALA A 314 -27.24 -19.26 -6.09
C ALA A 314 -27.92 -18.19 -5.22
N ARG A 315 -27.27 -17.04 -5.00
CA ARG A 315 -27.86 -15.90 -4.27
C ARG A 315 -29.04 -15.30 -5.00
N ARG A 316 -28.97 -15.19 -6.33
CA ARG A 316 -30.10 -14.73 -7.17
C ARG A 316 -31.32 -15.64 -7.00
N LEU A 317 -31.13 -16.96 -7.07
CA LEU A 317 -32.21 -17.92 -6.87
C LEU A 317 -32.75 -17.88 -5.44
N SER A 318 -31.89 -17.64 -4.44
CA SER A 318 -32.31 -17.45 -3.05
C SER A 318 -33.25 -16.24 -2.91
N VAL A 319 -32.97 -15.13 -3.57
CA VAL A 319 -33.88 -13.96 -3.58
C VAL A 319 -35.22 -14.31 -4.21
N VAL A 320 -35.22 -15.01 -5.36
CA VAL A 320 -36.48 -15.42 -6.02
C VAL A 320 -37.34 -16.33 -5.12
N SER A 321 -36.70 -17.29 -4.46
CA SER A 321 -37.39 -18.22 -3.55
C SER A 321 -37.90 -17.51 -2.28
N ALA A 322 -37.11 -16.59 -1.70
CA ALA A 322 -37.49 -15.82 -0.52
C ALA A 322 -38.63 -14.86 -0.85
N GLN A 323 -38.64 -14.23 -2.04
CA GLN A 323 -39.74 -13.38 -2.49
C GLN A 323 -41.03 -14.19 -2.62
N ALA A 324 -40.98 -15.35 -3.29
CA ALA A 324 -42.15 -16.21 -3.43
C ALA A 324 -42.71 -16.69 -2.07
N ALA A 325 -41.82 -17.01 -1.10
CA ALA A 325 -42.22 -17.40 0.22
C ALA A 325 -42.89 -16.24 1.01
N TYR A 326 -42.32 -15.02 0.85
CA TYR A 326 -42.90 -13.82 1.45
C TYR A 326 -44.29 -13.52 0.88
N ASP A 327 -44.45 -13.51 -0.46
CA ASP A 327 -45.74 -13.25 -1.13
C ASP A 327 -46.78 -14.32 -0.73
N ALA A 328 -46.42 -15.59 -0.69
CA ALA A 328 -47.30 -16.67 -0.26
C ALA A 328 -47.71 -16.54 1.22
N SER A 329 -46.81 -16.07 2.11
CA SER A 329 -47.13 -15.84 3.50
C SER A 329 -48.07 -14.66 3.71
N GLN A 330 -47.97 -13.61 2.89
CA GLN A 330 -48.94 -12.49 2.92
C GLN A 330 -50.36 -12.95 2.53
N VAL A 331 -50.48 -13.67 1.40
CA VAL A 331 -51.77 -14.24 0.99
C VAL A 331 -52.31 -15.18 2.07
N GLY A 332 -51.45 -16.02 2.67
CA GLY A 332 -51.82 -16.93 3.74
C GLY A 332 -52.33 -16.22 5.03
N LEU A 333 -51.77 -15.06 5.32
CA LEU A 333 -52.24 -14.22 6.43
C LEU A 333 -53.64 -13.62 6.16
N GLU A 334 -53.88 -13.17 4.91
CA GLU A 334 -55.18 -12.61 4.51
C GLU A 334 -56.30 -13.65 4.61
N VAL A 335 -56.02 -14.90 4.20
CA VAL A 335 -57.01 -16.01 4.30
C VAL A 335 -57.00 -16.72 5.64
N GLY A 336 -56.18 -16.30 6.61
CA GLY A 336 -56.13 -16.83 7.98
C GLY A 336 -55.42 -18.17 8.15
N THR A 337 -54.62 -18.63 7.17
CA THR A 337 -53.83 -19.88 7.20
C THR A 337 -52.37 -19.67 7.70
N ARG A 338 -51.93 -18.44 7.82
CA ARG A 338 -50.60 -18.05 8.32
C ARG A 338 -50.74 -16.99 9.40
N THR A 339 -49.71 -16.92 10.25
CA THR A 339 -49.63 -15.90 11.33
C THR A 339 -48.87 -14.65 10.87
N VAL A 340 -49.00 -13.56 11.62
CA VAL A 340 -48.18 -12.35 11.45
C VAL A 340 -46.68 -12.70 11.57
N LEU A 341 -46.35 -13.56 12.52
CA LEU A 341 -44.97 -14.02 12.73
C LEU A 341 -44.36 -14.70 11.49
N ASP A 342 -45.15 -15.53 10.78
CA ASP A 342 -44.69 -16.19 9.53
C ASP A 342 -44.33 -15.14 8.46
N VAL A 343 -45.15 -14.11 8.29
CA VAL A 343 -44.92 -13.01 7.32
C VAL A 343 -43.67 -12.24 7.70
N VAL A 344 -43.51 -11.89 8.97
CA VAL A 344 -42.36 -11.15 9.51
C VAL A 344 -41.07 -11.96 9.29
N GLN A 345 -41.09 -13.27 9.56
CA GLN A 345 -39.93 -14.13 9.37
C GLN A 345 -39.52 -14.26 7.89
N ASN A 346 -40.50 -14.42 7.01
CA ASN A 346 -40.23 -14.49 5.56
C ASN A 346 -39.75 -13.15 5.01
N GLN A 347 -40.25 -12.02 5.53
CA GLN A 347 -39.80 -10.68 5.18
C GLN A 347 -38.30 -10.48 5.57
N ARG A 348 -37.90 -10.90 6.77
CA ARG A 348 -36.49 -10.85 7.20
C ARG A 348 -35.59 -11.72 6.31
N THR A 349 -36.06 -12.92 5.94
CA THR A 349 -35.32 -13.82 5.05
C THR A 349 -35.12 -13.21 3.67
N LEU A 350 -36.15 -12.57 3.11
CA LEU A 350 -36.08 -11.84 1.85
C LEU A 350 -35.05 -10.69 1.91
N PHE A 351 -35.13 -9.86 2.94
CA PHE A 351 -34.20 -8.75 3.15
C PHE A 351 -32.76 -9.23 3.23
N GLN A 352 -32.48 -10.28 4.01
CA GLN A 352 -31.15 -10.87 4.09
C GLN A 352 -30.66 -11.45 2.74
N ALA A 353 -31.55 -12.11 1.99
CA ALA A 353 -31.24 -12.65 0.69
C ALA A 353 -30.85 -11.53 -0.31
N GLN A 354 -31.58 -10.41 -0.30
CA GLN A 354 -31.30 -9.24 -1.14
C GLN A 354 -29.93 -8.62 -0.82
N GLN A 355 -29.61 -8.45 0.48
CA GLN A 355 -28.29 -7.92 0.87
C GLN A 355 -27.14 -8.84 0.45
N LEU A 356 -27.27 -10.15 0.67
CA LEU A 356 -26.25 -11.13 0.29
C LEU A 356 -26.07 -11.21 -1.23
N TYR A 357 -27.15 -11.07 -1.99
CA TYR A 357 -27.07 -11.02 -3.45
C TYR A 357 -26.37 -9.76 -3.94
N ALA A 358 -26.69 -8.59 -3.39
CA ALA A 358 -25.98 -7.34 -3.70
C ALA A 358 -24.48 -7.48 -3.42
N GLN A 359 -24.12 -7.96 -2.23
CA GLN A 359 -22.73 -8.17 -1.84
C GLN A 359 -22.01 -9.14 -2.79
N ALA A 360 -22.62 -10.29 -3.13
CA ALA A 360 -21.99 -11.29 -3.99
C ALA A 360 -21.66 -10.75 -5.38
N ARG A 361 -22.53 -9.93 -6.00
CA ARG A 361 -22.30 -9.31 -7.31
C ARG A 361 -21.07 -8.41 -7.33
N TYR A 362 -20.92 -7.53 -6.35
CA TYR A 362 -19.79 -6.60 -6.29
C TYR A 362 -18.52 -7.29 -5.80
N THR A 363 -18.62 -8.29 -4.91
CA THR A 363 -17.49 -9.14 -4.54
C THR A 363 -16.92 -9.90 -5.74
N PHE A 364 -17.78 -10.39 -6.64
CA PHE A 364 -17.32 -11.01 -7.89
C PHE A 364 -16.49 -10.04 -8.74
N LEU A 365 -16.94 -8.79 -8.94
CA LEU A 365 -16.16 -7.78 -9.68
C LEU A 365 -14.83 -7.46 -8.99
N GLN A 366 -14.84 -7.32 -7.67
CA GLN A 366 -13.61 -7.09 -6.92
C GLN A 366 -12.61 -8.25 -7.08
N ASN A 367 -13.08 -9.50 -6.99
CA ASN A 367 -12.24 -10.68 -7.17
C ASN A 367 -11.67 -10.78 -8.59
N ARG A 368 -12.42 -10.35 -9.60
CA ARG A 368 -11.92 -10.23 -10.98
C ARG A 368 -10.75 -9.23 -11.07
N LEU A 369 -10.84 -8.07 -10.43
CA LEU A 369 -9.76 -7.09 -10.39
C LEU A 369 -8.55 -7.59 -9.58
N LEU A 370 -8.78 -8.29 -8.47
CA LEU A 370 -7.71 -8.92 -7.69
C LEU A 370 -6.96 -10.02 -8.48
N LEU A 371 -7.67 -10.76 -9.32
CA LEU A 371 -7.04 -11.71 -10.25
C LEU A 371 -6.18 -10.96 -11.29
N ALA A 372 -6.70 -9.88 -11.88
CA ALA A 372 -5.95 -9.04 -12.82
C ALA A 372 -4.69 -8.45 -12.17
N GLN A 373 -4.78 -8.01 -10.91
CA GLN A 373 -3.63 -7.54 -10.12
C GLN A 373 -2.61 -8.66 -9.90
N ALA A 374 -3.04 -9.86 -9.50
CA ALA A 374 -2.15 -10.99 -9.24
C ALA A 374 -1.34 -11.37 -10.49
N ILE A 375 -1.97 -11.35 -11.67
CA ILE A 375 -1.29 -11.64 -12.96
C ILE A 375 -0.49 -10.47 -13.52
N GLY A 376 -0.47 -9.31 -12.82
CA GLY A 376 0.28 -8.12 -13.25
C GLY A 376 -0.33 -7.40 -14.47
N LYS A 377 -1.62 -7.60 -14.74
CA LYS A 377 -2.34 -7.02 -15.90
C LYS A 377 -3.45 -6.06 -15.50
N ILE A 378 -3.40 -5.51 -14.31
CA ILE A 378 -4.36 -4.48 -13.92
C ILE A 378 -3.95 -3.16 -14.55
N ASP A 379 -4.71 -2.74 -15.56
CA ASP A 379 -4.52 -1.50 -16.28
C ASP A 379 -5.85 -0.75 -16.46
N ILE A 380 -5.80 0.39 -17.14
CA ILE A 380 -6.99 1.20 -17.45
C ILE A 380 -7.99 0.44 -18.33
N ALA A 381 -7.52 -0.47 -19.20
CA ALA A 381 -8.40 -1.25 -20.08
C ALA A 381 -9.24 -2.25 -19.26
N GLU A 382 -8.65 -2.94 -18.29
CA GLU A 382 -9.37 -3.86 -17.40
C GLU A 382 -10.40 -3.11 -16.53
N LEU A 383 -10.05 -1.91 -16.05
CA LEU A 383 -10.99 -1.04 -15.34
C LEU A 383 -12.13 -0.58 -16.24
N GLN A 384 -11.87 -0.22 -17.50
CA GLN A 384 -12.90 0.17 -18.47
C GLN A 384 -13.85 -0.98 -18.77
N ASP A 385 -13.36 -2.22 -18.84
CA ASP A 385 -14.19 -3.40 -19.02
C ASP A 385 -15.16 -3.60 -17.86
N VAL A 386 -14.66 -3.48 -16.62
CA VAL A 386 -15.52 -3.52 -15.43
C VAL A 386 -16.49 -2.33 -15.42
N ASN A 387 -16.03 -1.13 -15.77
CA ASN A 387 -16.88 0.06 -15.79
C ASN A 387 -18.00 -0.03 -16.84
N ARG A 388 -17.81 -0.71 -17.97
CA ARG A 388 -18.86 -0.97 -18.96
C ARG A 388 -20.02 -1.79 -18.40
N LEU A 389 -19.76 -2.64 -17.40
CA LEU A 389 -20.80 -3.43 -16.74
C LEU A 389 -21.66 -2.56 -15.81
N LEU A 390 -21.15 -1.42 -15.35
CA LEU A 390 -21.83 -0.47 -14.48
C LEU A 390 -22.61 0.52 -15.35
N SER A 391 -23.87 0.22 -15.64
CA SER A 391 -24.67 0.95 -16.64
C SER A 391 -25.85 1.74 -16.06
N VAL A 392 -26.21 1.52 -14.79
CA VAL A 392 -27.38 2.10 -14.12
C VAL A 392 -26.95 3.15 -13.08
N GLU A 393 -27.65 4.25 -12.94
CA GLU A 393 -27.41 5.19 -11.85
C GLU A 393 -27.72 4.56 -10.49
N ALA A 394 -26.70 4.50 -9.61
CA ALA A 394 -26.82 3.84 -8.32
C ALA A 394 -27.83 4.54 -7.39
N GLU A 395 -27.81 5.87 -7.39
CA GLU A 395 -28.62 6.72 -6.52
C GLU A 395 -30.10 6.75 -6.92
N ALA A 396 -30.44 6.35 -8.16
CA ALA A 396 -31.83 6.23 -8.60
C ALA A 396 -32.63 5.21 -7.76
N LYS A 397 -31.95 4.21 -7.18
CA LYS A 397 -32.57 3.23 -6.26
C LYS A 397 -33.05 3.86 -4.94
N LEU A 398 -32.40 4.93 -4.49
CA LEU A 398 -32.77 5.67 -3.28
C LEU A 398 -33.90 6.69 -3.54
N GLN A 399 -34.02 7.17 -4.77
CA GLN A 399 -35.09 8.14 -5.15
C GLN A 399 -36.48 7.50 -5.22
N GLY A 400 -36.57 6.17 -5.38
CA GLY A 400 -37.83 5.41 -5.32
C GLY A 400 -38.40 5.23 -3.91
N SER A 401 -37.61 5.48 -2.84
CA SER A 401 -37.97 5.27 -1.43
C SER A 401 -38.21 6.56 -0.64
N GLY A 402 -38.25 7.73 -1.29
CA GLY A 402 -38.60 9.01 -0.65
C GLY A 402 -37.39 9.76 -0.09
N SER A 403 -36.96 10.74 -0.88
CA SER A 403 -36.18 11.94 -0.55
C SER A 403 -35.23 11.90 0.66
N LEU A 404 -33.96 11.81 0.37
CA LEU A 404 -32.89 12.33 1.24
C LEU A 404 -33.01 13.88 1.27
N GLN A 405 -33.70 14.42 2.28
CA GLN A 405 -33.50 15.78 2.78
C GLN A 405 -32.95 15.73 4.18
#